data_8b65bd6688eedf9c522bb4e5ef508875
#
_entry.id   8b65bd6688eedf9c522bb4e5ef508875
#
_cell.length_a   1.000
_cell.length_b   1.000
_cell.length_c   1.000
_cell.angle_alpha   90.00
_cell.angle_beta   90.00
_cell.angle_gamma   90.00
#
_symmetry.space_group_name_H-M   'P 1'
#
loop_
_entity.id
_entity.type
_entity.pdbx_description
1 polymer ?
#
loop_
_entity_poly.entity_id
_entity_poly.type
_entity_poly.pdbx_seq_one_letter_code
_entity_poly.pdbx_strand_id
1 'polypeptide(L)'
;GRYSSLRATLQRILQAAPPAACQEEETMAVATPAPAVLGDYVARTKVATVALVLGGAAFVGISAQVVIPLPFTPVPLTLQTFAVLLVGAALGTWRGIASMVVYAAAGTAGVPWFSAGSSGWGGASYGYILGFIVAAGIVGRLAEQGSTRTALRTAGLMVIGNIVIYAIGVTYLKFAIDVTWATALSLGMVPFLLGDALKIALAAGLFPATWRLVQRFS
;
A
#
# COMPACT_ATOMS: atom_id res chain seq x y z
N GLY A 1 65.55 22.01 -38.07
CA GLY A 1 64.44 21.24 -38.64
C GLY A 1 63.82 20.15 -37.76
N ARG A 2 64.61 19.50 -36.83
CA ARG A 2 64.06 18.38 -36.05
C ARG A 2 63.29 18.79 -34.77
N TYR A 3 63.57 19.96 -34.20
CA TYR A 3 62.89 20.43 -32.96
C TYR A 3 61.50 21.06 -33.26
N SER A 4 61.23 21.53 -34.43
CA SER A 4 59.93 22.09 -34.80
C SER A 4 58.87 21.00 -35.04
N SER A 5 59.28 19.85 -35.58
CA SER A 5 58.40 18.72 -35.80
C SER A 5 57.97 18.02 -34.49
N LEU A 6 58.91 17.93 -33.53
CA LEU A 6 58.61 17.35 -32.19
C LEU A 6 57.62 18.21 -31.39
N ARG A 7 57.73 19.56 -31.44
CA ARG A 7 56.76 20.46 -30.79
C ARG A 7 55.38 20.38 -31.42
N ALA A 8 55.30 20.27 -32.74
CA ALA A 8 54.01 20.13 -33.42
C ALA A 8 53.34 18.78 -33.09
N THR A 9 54.13 17.71 -32.95
CA THR A 9 53.61 16.36 -32.56
C THR A 9 53.15 16.33 -31.11
N LEU A 10 53.90 16.94 -30.18
CA LEU A 10 53.49 17.06 -28.78
C LEU A 10 52.24 17.93 -28.60
N GLN A 11 52.11 19.02 -29.33
CA GLN A 11 50.88 19.82 -29.30
C GLN A 11 49.68 19.09 -29.84
N ARG A 12 49.81 18.25 -30.88
CA ARG A 12 48.72 17.41 -31.38
C ARG A 12 48.34 16.30 -30.41
N ILE A 13 49.30 15.72 -29.69
CA ILE A 13 49.00 14.70 -28.67
C ILE A 13 48.29 15.36 -27.46
N LEU A 14 48.69 16.55 -27.05
CA LEU A 14 48.05 17.29 -25.95
C LEU A 14 46.66 17.83 -26.34
N GLN A 15 46.44 18.13 -27.62
CA GLN A 15 45.13 18.56 -28.12
C GLN A 15 44.20 17.38 -28.50
N ALA A 16 44.74 16.18 -28.72
CA ALA A 16 44.00 14.97 -29.07
C ALA A 16 43.57 14.13 -27.85
N ALA A 17 43.97 14.52 -26.65
CA ALA A 17 43.42 13.91 -25.45
C ALA A 17 41.99 14.43 -25.26
N PRO A 18 40.97 13.63 -25.51
CA PRO A 18 39.62 14.11 -25.25
C PRO A 18 39.47 14.33 -23.73
N PRO A 19 38.77 15.37 -23.30
CA PRO A 19 38.38 15.52 -21.89
C PRO A 19 37.25 14.54 -21.53
N ALA A 20 37.39 13.28 -21.92
CA ALA A 20 36.39 12.25 -21.67
C ALA A 20 36.34 11.84 -20.19
N ALA A 21 37.44 11.98 -19.47
CA ALA A 21 37.46 11.63 -18.04
C ALA A 21 36.74 12.64 -17.12
N CYS A 22 36.59 13.92 -17.56
CA CYS A 22 35.86 14.93 -16.78
C CYS A 22 34.36 14.97 -17.11
N GLN A 23 33.90 14.36 -18.20
CA GLN A 23 32.49 14.36 -18.58
C GLN A 23 31.73 13.13 -18.02
N GLU A 24 32.44 12.09 -17.61
CA GLU A 24 31.79 10.92 -16.98
C GLU A 24 31.49 11.14 -15.48
N GLU A 25 32.16 12.07 -14.80
CA GLU A 25 31.83 12.41 -13.41
C GLU A 25 30.59 13.31 -13.25
N GLU A 26 30.20 14.04 -14.27
CA GLU A 26 29.08 15.01 -14.20
C GLU A 26 27.71 14.36 -14.51
N THR A 27 27.66 13.11 -14.95
CA THR A 27 26.42 12.41 -15.32
C THR A 27 26.00 11.31 -14.37
N MET A 28 26.64 11.14 -13.23
CA MET A 28 26.01 10.48 -12.09
C MET A 28 25.12 11.44 -11.31
N ALA A 29 24.26 12.16 -11.99
CA ALA A 29 23.02 12.61 -11.38
C ALA A 29 22.32 11.34 -10.88
N VAL A 30 22.36 11.10 -9.58
CA VAL A 30 21.60 10.02 -8.93
C VAL A 30 20.16 10.26 -9.34
N ALA A 31 19.73 9.56 -10.40
CA ALA A 31 18.35 9.61 -10.86
C ALA A 31 17.50 9.16 -9.68
N THR A 32 16.83 10.11 -9.03
CA THR A 32 15.88 9.78 -7.97
C THR A 32 14.89 8.80 -8.57
N PRO A 33 14.79 7.57 -8.05
CA PRO A 33 13.90 6.58 -8.63
C PRO A 33 12.49 7.16 -8.71
N ALA A 34 11.83 6.99 -9.85
CA ALA A 34 10.48 7.49 -10.05
C ALA A 34 9.58 6.94 -8.93
N PRO A 35 8.67 7.77 -8.38
CA PRO A 35 7.80 7.36 -7.30
C PRO A 35 7.06 6.07 -7.64
N ALA A 36 7.22 5.04 -6.82
CA ALA A 36 6.61 3.74 -7.03
C ALA A 36 5.14 3.74 -6.63
N VAL A 37 4.83 4.43 -5.53
CA VAL A 37 3.47 4.60 -4.98
C VAL A 37 3.15 6.07 -4.75
N LEU A 38 1.85 6.39 -4.59
CA LEU A 38 1.39 7.78 -4.37
C LEU A 38 2.02 8.41 -3.12
N GLY A 39 2.25 7.63 -2.07
CA GLY A 39 2.87 8.10 -0.83
C GLY A 39 4.29 8.63 -1.00
N ASP A 40 5.02 8.23 -2.04
CA ASP A 40 6.40 8.65 -2.28
C ASP A 40 6.50 10.15 -2.65
N TYR A 41 5.45 10.70 -3.25
CA TYR A 41 5.40 12.14 -3.55
C TYR A 41 5.39 13.01 -2.27
N VAL A 42 4.87 12.49 -1.17
CA VAL A 42 4.73 13.18 0.12
C VAL A 42 5.82 12.76 1.11
N ALA A 43 6.23 11.49 1.12
CA ALA A 43 7.16 10.90 2.09
C ALA A 43 8.62 11.33 1.90
N ARG A 44 8.87 12.63 1.71
CA ARG A 44 10.23 13.18 1.48
C ARG A 44 11.05 13.34 2.79
N THR A 45 10.40 13.29 3.92
CA THR A 45 11.04 13.45 5.26
C THR A 45 10.57 12.34 6.20
N LYS A 46 11.34 12.08 7.27
CA LYS A 46 10.93 11.13 8.32
C LYS A 46 9.61 11.55 8.98
N VAL A 47 9.41 12.86 9.20
CA VAL A 47 8.17 13.40 9.78
C VAL A 47 6.99 13.14 8.86
N ALA A 48 7.11 13.39 7.56
CA ALA A 48 6.06 13.10 6.58
C ALA A 48 5.74 11.60 6.52
N THR A 49 6.76 10.75 6.61
CA THR A 49 6.55 9.28 6.66
C THR A 49 5.75 8.87 7.89
N VAL A 50 6.10 9.38 9.08
CA VAL A 50 5.34 9.11 10.32
C VAL A 50 3.92 9.63 10.21
N ALA A 51 3.73 10.85 9.69
CA ALA A 51 2.40 11.44 9.48
C ALA A 51 1.54 10.60 8.54
N LEU A 52 2.11 10.05 7.45
CA LEU A 52 1.41 9.14 6.54
C LEU A 52 1.02 7.82 7.21
N VAL A 53 1.89 7.25 8.04
CA VAL A 53 1.60 6.01 8.78
C VAL A 53 0.46 6.24 9.78
N LEU A 54 0.53 7.30 10.58
CA LEU A 54 -0.52 7.65 11.54
C LEU A 54 -1.83 8.03 10.83
N GLY A 55 -1.74 8.80 9.74
CA GLY A 55 -2.89 9.14 8.90
C GLY A 55 -3.56 7.91 8.27
N GLY A 56 -2.76 6.94 7.82
CA GLY A 56 -3.26 5.65 7.32
C GLY A 56 -3.99 4.85 8.39
N ALA A 57 -3.42 4.75 9.60
CA ALA A 57 -4.07 4.10 10.73
C ALA A 57 -5.38 4.79 11.12
N ALA A 58 -5.37 6.13 11.23
CA ALA A 58 -6.55 6.93 11.54
C ALA A 58 -7.63 6.80 10.45
N PHE A 59 -7.25 6.80 9.18
CA PHE A 59 -8.18 6.61 8.07
C PHE A 59 -8.90 5.26 8.14
N VAL A 60 -8.18 4.18 8.48
CA VAL A 60 -8.78 2.86 8.71
C VAL A 60 -9.70 2.89 9.93
N GLY A 61 -9.29 3.52 11.04
CA GLY A 61 -10.11 3.67 12.25
C GLY A 61 -11.41 4.43 12.00
N ILE A 62 -11.37 5.53 11.24
CA ILE A 62 -12.57 6.29 10.83
C ILE A 62 -13.45 5.43 9.92
N SER A 63 -12.87 4.74 8.95
CA SER A 63 -13.60 3.87 8.03
C SER A 63 -14.25 2.66 8.74
N ALA A 64 -13.70 2.24 9.87
CA ALA A 64 -14.26 1.21 10.72
C ALA A 64 -15.57 1.63 11.42
N GLN A 65 -15.85 2.94 11.51
CA GLN A 65 -17.10 3.45 12.08
C GLN A 65 -18.26 3.46 11.08
N VAL A 66 -17.96 3.33 9.78
CA VAL A 66 -19.00 3.11 8.76
C VAL A 66 -19.38 1.64 8.78
N VAL A 67 -20.43 1.32 9.53
CA VAL A 67 -20.83 -0.04 9.89
C VAL A 67 -22.25 -0.30 9.43
N ILE A 68 -22.45 -1.43 8.77
CA ILE A 68 -23.78 -1.99 8.51
C ILE A 68 -23.86 -3.31 9.29
N PRO A 69 -24.58 -3.34 10.43
CA PRO A 69 -24.74 -4.55 11.21
C PRO A 69 -25.62 -5.54 10.42
N LEU A 70 -25.19 -6.79 10.39
CA LEU A 70 -25.92 -7.87 9.74
C LEU A 70 -26.43 -8.81 10.84
N PRO A 71 -27.77 -9.01 10.96
CA PRO A 71 -28.34 -9.74 12.11
C PRO A 71 -28.00 -11.23 12.16
N PHE A 72 -27.48 -11.77 11.05
CA PHE A 72 -27.20 -13.21 10.90
C PHE A 72 -25.71 -13.54 10.99
N THR A 73 -24.82 -12.56 11.19
CA THR A 73 -23.37 -12.79 11.34
C THR A 73 -22.77 -11.91 12.43
N PRO A 74 -21.80 -12.44 13.21
CA PRO A 74 -21.11 -11.65 14.23
C PRO A 74 -20.09 -10.67 13.65
N VAL A 75 -19.82 -10.75 12.34
CA VAL A 75 -18.88 -9.86 11.64
C VAL A 75 -19.69 -8.79 10.90
N PRO A 76 -19.56 -7.49 11.26
CA PRO A 76 -20.30 -6.44 10.57
C PRO A 76 -19.67 -6.11 9.22
N LEU A 77 -20.51 -5.65 8.28
CA LEU A 77 -20.04 -5.06 7.03
C LEU A 77 -19.51 -3.64 7.32
N THR A 78 -18.24 -3.37 6.96
CA THR A 78 -17.62 -2.07 7.18
C THR A 78 -16.93 -1.55 5.92
N LEU A 79 -16.60 -0.24 5.93
CA LEU A 79 -15.74 0.35 4.91
C LEU A 79 -14.24 0.05 5.14
N GLN A 80 -13.90 -0.59 6.24
CA GLN A 80 -12.57 -0.82 6.75
C GLN A 80 -11.67 -1.61 5.78
N THR A 81 -12.18 -2.72 5.21
CA THR A 81 -11.42 -3.53 4.24
C THR A 81 -10.98 -2.71 3.04
N PHE A 82 -11.85 -1.83 2.54
CA PHE A 82 -11.53 -0.90 1.45
C PHE A 82 -10.40 0.07 1.86
N ALA A 83 -10.53 0.69 3.03
CA ALA A 83 -9.52 1.62 3.53
C ALA A 83 -8.15 0.97 3.71
N VAL A 84 -8.10 -0.26 4.25
CA VAL A 84 -6.86 -1.04 4.41
C VAL A 84 -6.15 -1.25 3.08
N LEU A 85 -6.89 -1.71 2.07
CA LEU A 85 -6.32 -1.98 0.75
C LEU A 85 -5.90 -0.68 0.03
N LEU A 86 -6.67 0.42 0.22
CA LEU A 86 -6.27 1.75 -0.26
C LEU A 86 -4.97 2.23 0.39
N VAL A 87 -4.85 2.10 1.72
CA VAL A 87 -3.64 2.49 2.47
C VAL A 87 -2.45 1.68 2.00
N GLY A 88 -2.57 0.35 1.90
CA GLY A 88 -1.50 -0.51 1.37
C GLY A 88 -1.07 -0.08 -0.03
N ALA A 89 -2.02 0.10 -0.94
CA ALA A 89 -1.75 0.48 -2.33
C ALA A 89 -1.18 1.89 -2.49
N ALA A 90 -1.61 2.84 -1.65
CA ALA A 90 -1.16 4.23 -1.72
C ALA A 90 0.18 4.47 -1.02
N LEU A 91 0.44 3.80 0.10
CA LEU A 91 1.63 4.02 0.92
C LEU A 91 2.77 3.04 0.64
N GLY A 92 2.50 1.93 -0.02
CA GLY A 92 3.47 0.87 -0.27
C GLY A 92 3.62 -0.10 0.91
N THR A 93 4.55 -1.06 0.76
CA THR A 93 4.70 -2.22 1.65
C THR A 93 4.89 -1.81 3.11
N TRP A 94 5.99 -1.11 3.42
CA TRP A 94 6.39 -0.87 4.80
C TRP A 94 5.50 0.14 5.53
N ARG A 95 5.11 1.22 4.86
CA ARG A 95 4.20 2.21 5.46
C ARG A 95 2.80 1.66 5.63
N GLY A 96 2.34 0.83 4.68
CA GLY A 96 1.07 0.10 4.77
C GLY A 96 1.04 -0.85 5.97
N ILE A 97 2.06 -1.72 6.09
CA ILE A 97 2.21 -2.62 7.26
C ILE A 97 2.24 -1.80 8.55
N ALA A 98 3.10 -0.78 8.63
CA ALA A 98 3.24 0.04 9.83
C ALA A 98 1.91 0.72 10.23
N SER A 99 1.13 1.23 9.25
CA SER A 99 -0.21 1.80 9.51
C SER A 99 -1.14 0.76 10.12
N MET A 100 -1.15 -0.46 9.60
CA MET A 100 -2.02 -1.52 10.13
C MET A 100 -1.56 -2.03 11.48
N VAL A 101 -0.26 -2.09 11.73
CA VAL A 101 0.29 -2.43 13.06
C VAL A 101 -0.09 -1.38 14.09
N VAL A 102 0.05 -0.09 13.77
CA VAL A 102 -0.39 1.02 14.64
C VAL A 102 -1.89 0.92 14.92
N TYR A 103 -2.71 0.71 13.87
CA TYR A 103 -4.15 0.53 14.01
C TYR A 103 -4.48 -0.64 14.94
N ALA A 104 -3.92 -1.82 14.69
CA ALA A 104 -4.16 -3.02 15.49
C ALA A 104 -3.69 -2.84 16.94
N ALA A 105 -2.47 -2.32 17.14
CA ALA A 105 -1.89 -2.12 18.47
C ALA A 105 -2.70 -1.15 19.33
N ALA A 106 -3.06 0.01 18.77
CA ALA A 106 -3.82 1.01 19.51
C ALA A 106 -5.24 0.51 19.84
N GLY A 107 -5.93 -0.14 18.88
CA GLY A 107 -7.24 -0.72 19.14
C GLY A 107 -7.21 -1.85 20.18
N THR A 108 -6.18 -2.69 20.14
CA THR A 108 -5.96 -3.75 21.14
C THR A 108 -5.65 -3.16 22.52
N ALA A 109 -4.92 -2.03 22.56
CA ALA A 109 -4.62 -1.32 23.81
C ALA A 109 -5.82 -0.54 24.39
N GLY A 110 -6.97 -0.55 23.72
CA GLY A 110 -8.22 0.02 24.25
C GLY A 110 -8.72 1.28 23.52
N VAL A 111 -8.06 1.75 22.46
CA VAL A 111 -8.60 2.83 21.66
C VAL A 111 -9.86 2.35 20.92
N PRO A 112 -11.04 3.01 21.09
CA PRO A 112 -12.32 2.53 20.57
C PRO A 112 -12.48 2.86 19.08
N TRP A 113 -11.60 2.36 18.23
CA TRP A 113 -11.61 2.61 16.81
C TRP A 113 -11.72 1.37 15.90
N PHE A 114 -11.91 0.19 16.52
CA PHE A 114 -12.35 -0.97 15.77
C PHE A 114 -13.83 -0.83 15.35
N SER A 115 -14.34 -1.79 14.62
CA SER A 115 -15.70 -1.77 14.10
C SER A 115 -16.73 -1.42 15.18
N ALA A 116 -17.61 -0.47 14.90
CA ALA A 116 -18.65 0.02 15.82
C ALA A 116 -18.10 0.55 17.16
N GLY A 117 -16.94 1.21 17.17
CA GLY A 117 -16.33 1.74 18.39
C GLY A 117 -15.80 0.70 19.36
N SER A 118 -15.65 -0.55 18.91
CA SER A 118 -15.08 -1.62 19.74
C SER A 118 -13.56 -1.47 19.89
N SER A 119 -13.02 -2.15 20.88
CA SER A 119 -11.59 -2.19 21.17
C SER A 119 -11.24 -3.50 21.88
N GLY A 120 -9.95 -3.71 22.11
CA GLY A 120 -9.48 -4.86 22.87
C GLY A 120 -9.22 -6.08 21.99
N TRP A 121 -9.14 -7.23 22.64
CA TRP A 121 -8.61 -8.46 22.11
C TRP A 121 -9.71 -9.53 22.02
N GLY A 122 -9.64 -10.38 21.01
CA GLY A 122 -10.40 -11.65 21.00
C GLY A 122 -11.83 -11.60 20.45
N GLY A 123 -12.32 -10.48 19.91
CA GLY A 123 -13.62 -10.44 19.23
C GLY A 123 -13.65 -11.28 17.94
N ALA A 124 -14.82 -11.71 17.48
CA ALA A 124 -15.00 -12.56 16.29
C ALA A 124 -14.36 -11.96 15.02
N SER A 125 -14.28 -10.64 14.92
CA SER A 125 -13.65 -9.90 13.79
C SER A 125 -12.13 -9.72 13.93
N TYR A 126 -11.53 -10.11 15.07
CA TYR A 126 -10.11 -9.80 15.34
C TYR A 126 -9.15 -10.43 14.31
N GLY A 127 -9.47 -11.62 13.81
CA GLY A 127 -8.69 -12.25 12.76
C GLY A 127 -8.59 -11.44 11.46
N TYR A 128 -9.63 -10.67 11.13
CA TYR A 128 -9.61 -9.78 9.97
C TYR A 128 -8.61 -8.64 10.18
N ILE A 129 -8.49 -8.12 11.41
CA ILE A 129 -7.51 -7.09 11.76
C ILE A 129 -6.08 -7.61 11.58
N LEU A 130 -5.81 -8.86 11.96
CA LEU A 130 -4.54 -9.53 11.67
C LEU A 130 -4.32 -9.69 10.17
N GLY A 131 -5.38 -10.06 9.43
CA GLY A 131 -5.38 -10.14 7.98
C GLY A 131 -5.04 -8.82 7.28
N PHE A 132 -5.43 -7.68 7.87
CA PHE A 132 -5.15 -6.35 7.33
C PHE A 132 -3.65 -6.04 7.26
N ILE A 133 -2.88 -6.47 8.26
CA ILE A 133 -1.42 -6.27 8.30
C ILE A 133 -0.77 -6.98 7.10
N VAL A 134 -1.14 -8.25 6.89
CA VAL A 134 -0.59 -9.06 5.80
C VAL A 134 -1.07 -8.56 4.44
N ALA A 135 -2.37 -8.26 4.33
CA ALA A 135 -2.96 -7.76 3.10
C ALA A 135 -2.36 -6.41 2.68
N ALA A 136 -2.19 -5.46 3.62
CA ALA A 136 -1.56 -4.17 3.33
C ALA A 136 -0.13 -4.34 2.83
N GLY A 137 0.63 -5.29 3.37
CA GLY A 137 1.98 -5.60 2.91
C GLY A 137 2.01 -6.15 1.48
N ILE A 138 1.19 -7.17 1.19
CA ILE A 138 1.12 -7.79 -0.14
C ILE A 138 0.63 -6.78 -1.19
N VAL A 139 -0.45 -6.07 -0.89
CA VAL A 139 -1.03 -5.05 -1.77
C VAL A 139 -0.05 -3.90 -1.99
N GLY A 140 0.64 -3.46 -0.93
CA GLY A 140 1.69 -2.46 -1.02
C GLY A 140 2.82 -2.89 -1.96
N ARG A 141 3.28 -4.13 -1.84
CA ARG A 141 4.33 -4.69 -2.70
C ARG A 141 3.92 -4.74 -4.18
N LEU A 142 2.69 -5.17 -4.45
CA LEU A 142 2.15 -5.19 -5.81
C LEU A 142 1.96 -3.77 -6.37
N ALA A 143 1.56 -2.82 -5.52
CA ALA A 143 1.43 -1.42 -5.89
C ALA A 143 2.78 -0.79 -6.27
N GLU A 144 3.85 -1.09 -5.53
CA GLU A 144 5.23 -0.67 -5.84
C GLU A 144 5.69 -1.18 -7.22
N GLN A 145 5.15 -2.30 -7.69
CA GLN A 145 5.38 -2.87 -9.01
C GLN A 145 4.48 -2.25 -10.11
N GLY A 146 3.75 -1.18 -9.79
CA GLY A 146 2.91 -0.46 -10.74
C GLY A 146 1.51 -1.02 -10.96
N SER A 147 1.03 -1.93 -10.10
CA SER A 147 -0.30 -2.54 -10.22
C SER A 147 -1.47 -1.58 -10.01
N THR A 148 -1.22 -0.34 -9.54
CA THR A 148 -2.24 0.70 -9.35
C THR A 148 -2.41 1.63 -10.57
N ARG A 149 -1.64 1.41 -11.64
CA ARG A 149 -1.63 2.32 -12.81
C ARG A 149 -2.74 2.05 -13.82
N THR A 150 -3.36 0.88 -13.80
CA THR A 150 -4.46 0.50 -14.70
C THR A 150 -5.62 -0.09 -13.90
N ALA A 151 -6.86 0.11 -14.37
CA ALA A 151 -8.06 -0.35 -13.69
C ALA A 151 -8.06 -1.87 -13.46
N LEU A 152 -7.69 -2.66 -14.47
CA LEU A 152 -7.68 -4.11 -14.37
C LEU A 152 -6.65 -4.63 -13.34
N ARG A 153 -5.43 -4.06 -13.35
CA ARG A 153 -4.40 -4.44 -12.37
C ARG A 153 -4.80 -4.01 -10.96
N THR A 154 -5.39 -2.83 -10.81
CA THR A 154 -5.92 -2.36 -9.52
C THR A 154 -7.01 -3.29 -9.01
N ALA A 155 -7.95 -3.70 -9.86
CA ALA A 155 -8.98 -4.68 -9.49
C ALA A 155 -8.36 -6.01 -9.03
N GLY A 156 -7.41 -6.55 -9.79
CA GLY A 156 -6.70 -7.78 -9.41
C GLY A 156 -5.95 -7.66 -8.08
N LEU A 157 -5.28 -6.54 -7.85
CA LEU A 157 -4.60 -6.23 -6.59
C LEU A 157 -5.59 -6.20 -5.41
N MET A 158 -6.76 -5.58 -5.58
CA MET A 158 -7.81 -5.54 -4.55
C MET A 158 -8.40 -6.93 -4.27
N VAL A 159 -8.60 -7.76 -5.31
CA VAL A 159 -9.04 -9.14 -5.15
C VAL A 159 -8.03 -9.95 -4.33
N ILE A 160 -6.74 -9.86 -4.65
CA ILE A 160 -5.67 -10.53 -3.90
C ILE A 160 -5.70 -10.09 -2.43
N GLY A 161 -5.82 -8.80 -2.16
CA GLY A 161 -5.91 -8.27 -0.80
C GLY A 161 -7.11 -8.83 -0.04
N ASN A 162 -8.29 -8.87 -0.65
CA ASN A 162 -9.49 -9.46 -0.04
C ASN A 162 -9.33 -10.96 0.24
N ILE A 163 -8.74 -11.73 -0.68
CA ILE A 163 -8.45 -13.16 -0.46
C ILE A 163 -7.57 -13.35 0.78
N VAL A 164 -6.54 -12.54 0.95
CA VAL A 164 -5.65 -12.60 2.12
C VAL A 164 -6.39 -12.26 3.40
N ILE A 165 -7.21 -11.21 3.39
CA ILE A 165 -8.04 -10.81 4.54
C ILE A 165 -8.98 -11.96 4.93
N TYR A 166 -9.67 -12.56 3.98
CA TYR A 166 -10.60 -13.67 4.24
C TYR A 166 -9.87 -14.94 4.68
N ALA A 167 -8.73 -15.28 4.08
CA ALA A 167 -7.98 -16.46 4.48
C ALA A 167 -7.61 -16.42 5.97
N ILE A 168 -7.23 -15.29 6.50
CA ILE A 168 -6.87 -15.11 7.91
C ILE A 168 -8.13 -14.89 8.76
N GLY A 169 -9.03 -14.02 8.33
CA GLY A 169 -10.22 -13.62 9.07
C GLY A 169 -11.21 -14.77 9.27
N VAL A 170 -11.54 -15.51 8.21
CA VAL A 170 -12.47 -16.65 8.28
C VAL A 170 -11.87 -17.81 9.06
N THR A 171 -10.55 -18.04 8.91
CA THR A 171 -9.85 -19.05 9.70
C THR A 171 -9.94 -18.73 11.20
N TYR A 172 -9.66 -17.49 11.57
CA TYR A 172 -9.80 -17.05 12.95
C TYR A 172 -11.25 -17.16 13.44
N LEU A 173 -12.21 -16.69 12.64
CA LEU A 173 -13.64 -16.76 12.97
C LEU A 173 -14.09 -18.17 13.26
N LYS A 174 -13.68 -19.15 12.43
CA LYS A 174 -13.99 -20.57 12.63
C LYS A 174 -13.62 -21.05 14.03
N PHE A 175 -12.41 -20.71 14.48
CA PHE A 175 -11.93 -21.15 15.80
C PHE A 175 -12.49 -20.28 16.94
N ALA A 176 -12.75 -19.00 16.70
CA ALA A 176 -13.26 -18.08 17.73
C ALA A 176 -14.69 -18.37 18.14
N ILE A 177 -15.53 -18.88 17.24
CA ILE A 177 -16.94 -19.20 17.50
C ILE A 177 -17.25 -20.72 17.40
N ASP A 178 -16.20 -21.55 17.21
CA ASP A 178 -16.26 -23.01 17.14
C ASP A 178 -17.32 -23.54 16.17
N VAL A 179 -17.21 -23.17 14.90
CA VAL A 179 -18.15 -23.60 13.84
C VAL A 179 -17.44 -24.40 12.76
N THR A 180 -18.23 -25.02 11.86
CA THR A 180 -17.69 -25.68 10.67
C THR A 180 -17.11 -24.68 9.67
N TRP A 181 -16.24 -25.14 8.76
CA TRP A 181 -15.70 -24.31 7.67
C TRP A 181 -16.80 -23.72 6.78
N ALA A 182 -17.83 -24.52 6.47
CA ALA A 182 -18.95 -24.05 5.66
C ALA A 182 -19.69 -22.90 6.34
N THR A 183 -19.95 -23.01 7.64
CA THR A 183 -20.58 -21.95 8.45
C THR A 183 -19.68 -20.71 8.54
N ALA A 184 -18.38 -20.89 8.80
CA ALA A 184 -17.44 -19.77 8.86
C ALA A 184 -17.36 -18.99 7.54
N LEU A 185 -17.36 -19.68 6.40
CA LEU A 185 -17.39 -19.05 5.07
C LEU A 185 -18.72 -18.32 4.83
N SER A 186 -19.86 -18.94 5.17
CA SER A 186 -21.17 -18.33 4.98
C SER A 186 -21.40 -17.10 5.85
N LEU A 187 -20.79 -17.04 7.04
CA LEU A 187 -20.91 -15.90 7.96
C LEU A 187 -19.81 -14.83 7.73
N GLY A 188 -18.59 -15.25 7.40
CA GLY A 188 -17.41 -14.41 7.40
C GLY A 188 -16.94 -13.92 6.02
N MET A 189 -17.49 -14.45 4.91
CA MET A 189 -17.09 -14.07 3.56
C MET A 189 -18.29 -13.76 2.65
N VAL A 190 -19.23 -14.70 2.52
CA VAL A 190 -20.32 -14.60 1.51
C VAL A 190 -21.09 -13.29 1.59
N PRO A 191 -21.52 -12.77 2.76
CA PRO A 191 -22.30 -11.54 2.85
C PRO A 191 -21.56 -10.30 2.37
N PHE A 192 -20.23 -10.34 2.36
CA PHE A 192 -19.39 -9.19 2.05
C PHE A 192 -19.02 -9.08 0.58
N LEU A 193 -19.10 -10.17 -0.20
CA LEU A 193 -18.65 -10.24 -1.58
C LEU A 193 -19.28 -9.17 -2.49
N LEU A 194 -20.58 -8.87 -2.31
CA LEU A 194 -21.25 -7.83 -3.07
C LEU A 194 -20.68 -6.43 -2.75
N GLY A 195 -20.49 -6.14 -1.47
CA GLY A 195 -19.88 -4.90 -1.02
C GLY A 195 -18.45 -4.77 -1.52
N ASP A 196 -17.68 -5.85 -1.50
CA ASP A 196 -16.31 -5.86 -1.97
C ASP A 196 -16.21 -5.67 -3.50
N ALA A 197 -17.13 -6.23 -4.27
CA ALA A 197 -17.21 -5.97 -5.71
C ALA A 197 -17.36 -4.46 -6.02
N LEU A 198 -18.22 -3.76 -5.27
CA LEU A 198 -18.38 -2.31 -5.38
C LEU A 198 -17.10 -1.56 -4.99
N LYS A 199 -16.45 -1.94 -3.86
CA LYS A 199 -15.21 -1.35 -3.40
C LYS A 199 -14.07 -1.54 -4.41
N ILE A 200 -13.98 -2.73 -5.02
CA ILE A 200 -13.01 -3.04 -6.08
C ILE A 200 -13.25 -2.13 -7.31
N ALA A 201 -14.50 -1.98 -7.74
CA ALA A 201 -14.85 -1.11 -8.86
C ALA A 201 -14.47 0.36 -8.58
N LEU A 202 -14.75 0.86 -7.38
CA LEU A 202 -14.37 2.20 -6.95
C LEU A 202 -12.84 2.39 -6.96
N ALA A 203 -12.07 1.45 -6.40
CA ALA A 203 -10.61 1.51 -6.41
C ALA A 203 -10.03 1.46 -7.83
N ALA A 204 -10.59 0.62 -8.70
CA ALA A 204 -10.19 0.48 -10.09
C ALA A 204 -10.39 1.76 -10.91
N GLY A 205 -11.35 2.60 -10.53
CA GLY A 205 -11.52 3.95 -11.07
C GLY A 205 -10.60 4.99 -10.43
N LEU A 206 -10.52 4.97 -9.10
CA LEU A 206 -9.84 5.98 -8.29
C LEU A 206 -8.32 6.01 -8.54
N PHE A 207 -7.61 4.89 -8.43
CA PHE A 207 -6.16 4.86 -8.53
C PHE A 207 -5.62 5.33 -9.89
N PRO A 208 -6.09 4.80 -11.04
CA PRO A 208 -5.62 5.28 -12.34
C PRO A 208 -5.97 6.74 -12.59
N ALA A 209 -7.11 7.23 -12.08
CA ALA A 209 -7.48 8.65 -12.17
C ALA A 209 -6.52 9.52 -11.36
N THR A 210 -6.20 9.14 -10.14
CA THR A 210 -5.23 9.84 -9.28
C THR A 210 -3.84 9.85 -9.92
N TRP A 211 -3.37 8.73 -10.48
CA TRP A 211 -2.09 8.70 -11.19
C TRP A 211 -2.05 9.65 -12.38
N ARG A 212 -3.12 9.70 -13.19
CA ARG A 212 -3.22 10.65 -14.31
C ARG A 212 -3.19 12.10 -13.85
N LEU A 213 -3.85 12.39 -12.72
CA LEU A 213 -3.86 13.73 -12.14
C LEU A 213 -2.46 14.14 -11.66
N VAL A 214 -1.81 13.29 -10.86
CA VAL A 214 -0.46 13.55 -10.34
C VAL A 214 0.54 13.78 -11.49
N GLN A 215 0.52 12.96 -12.53
CA GLN A 215 1.41 13.09 -13.69
C GLN A 215 1.20 14.38 -14.51
N ARG A 216 0.05 15.05 -14.37
CA ARG A 216 -0.19 16.35 -15.03
C ARG A 216 0.45 17.52 -14.28
N PHE A 217 0.75 17.35 -13.00
CA PHE A 217 1.30 18.40 -12.13
C PHE A 217 2.75 18.13 -11.67
N SER A 218 3.35 17.02 -12.09
CA SER A 218 4.76 16.67 -11.86
C SER A 218 5.59 16.93 -13.10
#